data_295b105559f5332828786946a3fe3986
#
_entry.id   295b105559f5332828786946a3fe3986
#
_cell.length_a   1.000
_cell.length_b   1.000
_cell.length_c   1.000
_cell.angle_alpha   90.00
_cell.angle_beta   90.00
_cell.angle_gamma   90.00
#
_symmetry.space_group_name_H-M   'P 1'
#
loop_
_entity.id
_entity.type
_entity.pdbx_description
1 polymer ?
#
loop_
_entity_poly.entity_id
_entity_poly.type
_entity_poly.pdbx_seq_one_letter_code
_entity_poly.pdbx_strand_id
1 'polypeptide(L)'
;RASGGWYDESNMQIMAHKITPDNARLETCWGTYLFPGIGAANAVIASMEASPMKDDLKALIAETRALRAYGYYYAMDYFGNVPLFTEAKVDANDLPKTASRKEVYEFVVKEFTEAAAELPSIKEVNRTAYYPRLTKEAVYTALASVYLNAEVYAGEAHWADVVTMCDHVIGTNAYSLENKVGDCFLATNEANSTEVISSFAVDPSKGVDGNEFILYTQHALDQKKYNLSFAPANGYCFTDDALKRYEEGDERLELLEYGPQYYQDGLRYVMIKVLNSY
;
A
#
# COMPACT_ATOMS: atom_id res chain seq x y z
N ARG A 1 3.67 -0.33 17.80
CA ARG A 1 4.55 0.26 18.81
C ARG A 1 6.01 0.02 18.43
N ALA A 2 6.84 1.06 18.41
CA ALA A 2 8.28 0.92 18.23
C ALA A 2 8.94 0.37 19.50
N SER A 3 10.00 -0.41 19.34
CA SER A 3 10.77 -1.00 20.45
C SER A 3 12.28 -0.91 20.16
N GLY A 4 13.10 -1.07 21.19
CA GLY A 4 14.55 -1.04 21.05
C GLY A 4 15.07 0.27 20.45
N GLY A 5 15.99 0.20 19.51
CA GLY A 5 16.58 1.34 18.81
C GLY A 5 15.65 2.12 17.89
N TRP A 6 14.43 1.65 17.69
CA TRP A 6 13.37 2.30 16.91
C TRP A 6 12.55 3.32 17.70
N TYR A 7 12.92 3.55 18.93
CA TYR A 7 12.28 4.46 19.87
C TYR A 7 12.79 5.90 19.67
N ASP A 8 12.78 6.37 18.42
CA ASP A 8 13.12 7.74 18.07
C ASP A 8 11.92 8.68 18.19
N GLU A 9 12.18 9.98 18.21
CA GLU A 9 11.15 11.01 18.39
C GLU A 9 10.08 10.95 17.30
N SER A 10 10.45 10.74 16.04
CA SER A 10 9.51 10.66 14.93
C SER A 10 8.55 9.49 15.06
N ASN A 11 9.05 8.30 15.42
CA ASN A 11 8.22 7.13 15.69
C ASN A 11 7.32 7.34 16.91
N MET A 12 7.82 8.02 17.95
CA MET A 12 7.03 8.35 19.16
C MET A 12 5.88 9.29 18.84
N GLN A 13 6.10 10.29 18.00
CA GLN A 13 5.06 11.21 17.55
C GLN A 13 3.96 10.47 16.79
N ILE A 14 4.32 9.56 15.89
CA ILE A 14 3.37 8.71 15.13
C ILE A 14 2.57 7.83 16.09
N MET A 15 3.24 7.14 17.02
CA MET A 15 2.58 6.28 18.01
C MET A 15 1.59 7.05 18.92
N ALA A 16 1.94 8.27 19.27
CA ALA A 16 1.14 9.11 20.16
C ALA A 16 0.05 9.90 19.41
N HIS A 17 -0.01 9.81 18.08
CA HIS A 17 -0.85 10.65 17.21
C HIS A 17 -0.61 12.16 17.45
N LYS A 18 0.66 12.54 17.70
CA LYS A 18 1.10 13.92 17.97
C LYS A 18 2.21 14.30 16.99
N ILE A 19 1.89 14.19 15.71
CA ILE A 19 2.84 14.43 14.63
C ILE A 19 3.06 15.92 14.44
N THR A 20 4.32 16.32 14.32
CA THR A 20 4.72 17.70 14.01
C THR A 20 5.19 17.81 12.55
N PRO A 21 5.17 19.01 11.94
CA PRO A 21 5.55 19.20 10.53
C PRO A 21 7.00 18.80 10.20
N ASP A 22 7.88 18.74 11.20
CA ASP A 22 9.30 18.36 11.10
C ASP A 22 9.55 16.87 11.36
N ASN A 23 8.49 16.03 11.33
CA ASN A 23 8.63 14.60 11.52
C ASN A 23 9.40 13.97 10.35
N ALA A 24 10.59 13.43 10.63
CA ALA A 24 11.49 12.88 9.63
C ALA A 24 10.90 11.71 8.83
N ARG A 25 9.95 10.95 9.39
CA ARG A 25 9.28 9.86 8.66
C ARG A 25 8.32 10.39 7.62
N LEU A 26 7.60 11.47 7.94
CA LEU A 26 6.73 12.15 6.98
C LEU A 26 7.53 12.88 5.90
N GLU A 27 8.63 13.52 6.26
CA GLU A 27 9.54 14.13 5.29
C GLU A 27 10.06 13.10 4.29
N THR A 28 10.50 11.94 4.78
CA THR A 28 10.93 10.81 3.92
C THR A 28 9.77 10.31 3.04
N CYS A 29 8.57 10.15 3.61
CA CYS A 29 7.39 9.73 2.85
C CYS A 29 7.09 10.68 1.69
N TRP A 30 7.11 12.00 1.97
CA TRP A 30 6.89 13.04 0.98
C TRP A 30 7.98 13.09 -0.08
N GLY A 31 9.23 13.29 0.36
CA GLY A 31 10.36 13.68 -0.52
C GLY A 31 11.08 12.50 -1.17
N THR A 32 10.96 11.29 -0.62
CA THR A 32 11.65 10.11 -1.16
C THR A 32 10.71 9.18 -1.91
N TYR A 33 9.47 9.04 -1.48
CA TYR A 33 8.57 8.03 -2.06
C TYR A 33 7.44 8.65 -2.89
N LEU A 34 6.59 9.52 -2.32
CA LEU A 34 5.36 9.96 -2.99
C LEU A 34 5.64 10.86 -4.20
N PHE A 35 6.26 11.99 -3.99
CA PHE A 35 6.44 12.97 -5.08
C PHE A 35 7.48 12.55 -6.13
N PRO A 36 8.60 11.89 -5.79
CA PRO A 36 9.45 11.27 -6.80
C PRO A 36 8.74 10.18 -7.60
N GLY A 37 7.89 9.35 -6.95
CA GLY A 37 7.07 8.35 -7.64
C GLY A 37 6.06 8.98 -8.61
N ILE A 38 5.36 10.04 -8.18
CA ILE A 38 4.44 10.81 -9.03
C ILE A 38 5.20 11.42 -10.22
N GLY A 39 6.35 12.03 -9.98
CA GLY A 39 7.19 12.62 -11.04
C GLY A 39 7.69 11.57 -12.04
N ALA A 40 8.10 10.40 -11.56
CA ALA A 40 8.48 9.29 -12.41
C ALA A 40 7.30 8.80 -13.28
N ALA A 41 6.11 8.66 -12.70
CA ALA A 41 4.91 8.28 -13.44
C ALA A 41 4.59 9.32 -14.53
N ASN A 42 4.65 10.62 -14.24
CA ASN A 42 4.46 11.68 -15.21
C ASN A 42 5.46 11.59 -16.38
N ALA A 43 6.74 11.35 -16.10
CA ALA A 43 7.77 11.21 -17.12
C ALA A 43 7.55 9.98 -18.01
N VAL A 44 7.15 8.85 -17.42
CA VAL A 44 6.86 7.61 -18.15
C VAL A 44 5.62 7.77 -19.03
N ILE A 45 4.54 8.36 -18.51
CA ILE A 45 3.32 8.64 -19.29
C ILE A 45 3.66 9.53 -20.50
N ALA A 46 4.34 10.65 -20.28
CA ALA A 46 4.70 11.57 -21.36
C ALA A 46 5.59 10.90 -22.44
N SER A 47 6.50 10.01 -22.02
CA SER A 47 7.35 9.25 -22.94
C SER A 47 6.51 8.26 -23.79
N MET A 48 5.56 7.55 -23.16
CA MET A 48 4.69 6.61 -23.89
C MET A 48 3.73 7.33 -24.84
N GLU A 49 3.16 8.45 -24.43
CA GLU A 49 2.26 9.27 -25.26
C GLU A 49 2.97 9.89 -26.46
N ALA A 50 4.26 10.21 -26.35
CA ALA A 50 5.08 10.71 -27.45
C ALA A 50 5.56 9.58 -28.39
N SER A 51 5.37 8.32 -28.04
CA SER A 51 5.79 7.18 -28.84
C SER A 51 4.94 7.02 -30.12
N PRO A 52 5.52 6.65 -31.25
CA PRO A 52 4.76 6.21 -32.41
C PRO A 52 3.86 4.99 -32.14
N MET A 53 4.17 4.22 -31.09
CA MET A 53 3.42 3.02 -30.68
C MET A 53 2.39 3.31 -29.57
N LYS A 54 2.03 4.57 -29.33
CA LYS A 54 1.14 4.95 -28.22
C LYS A 54 -0.18 4.17 -28.17
N ASP A 55 -0.72 3.80 -29.34
CA ASP A 55 -1.97 3.04 -29.41
C ASP A 55 -1.82 1.61 -28.89
N ASP A 56 -0.66 0.99 -29.05
CA ASP A 56 -0.31 -0.32 -28.48
C ASP A 56 -0.01 -0.24 -26.98
N LEU A 57 0.30 0.96 -26.49
CA LEU A 57 0.68 1.22 -25.09
C LEU A 57 -0.49 1.68 -24.22
N LYS A 58 -1.71 1.76 -24.73
CA LYS A 58 -2.89 2.31 -24.01
C LYS A 58 -3.08 1.70 -22.62
N ALA A 59 -3.07 0.38 -22.52
CA ALA A 59 -3.22 -0.29 -21.23
C ALA A 59 -2.06 0.01 -20.26
N LEU A 60 -0.83 0.16 -20.77
CA LEU A 60 0.33 0.50 -19.94
C LEU A 60 0.30 1.96 -19.49
N ILE A 61 -0.16 2.87 -20.36
CA ILE A 61 -0.42 4.26 -19.99
C ILE A 61 -1.48 4.33 -18.90
N ALA A 62 -2.59 3.61 -19.06
CA ALA A 62 -3.66 3.54 -18.06
C ALA A 62 -3.17 2.98 -16.73
N GLU A 63 -2.38 1.92 -16.74
CA GLU A 63 -1.76 1.36 -15.53
C GLU A 63 -0.85 2.38 -14.83
N THR A 64 -0.01 3.08 -15.59
CA THR A 64 0.90 4.11 -15.04
C THR A 64 0.11 5.30 -14.49
N ARG A 65 -1.00 5.69 -15.13
CA ARG A 65 -1.94 6.69 -14.60
C ARG A 65 -2.58 6.23 -13.29
N ALA A 66 -2.98 4.97 -13.18
CA ALA A 66 -3.50 4.40 -11.95
C ALA A 66 -2.44 4.42 -10.83
N LEU A 67 -1.19 4.09 -11.13
CA LEU A 67 -0.08 4.18 -10.16
C LEU A 67 0.17 5.62 -9.71
N ARG A 68 0.09 6.61 -10.62
CA ARG A 68 0.12 8.04 -10.26
C ARG A 68 -1.04 8.42 -9.35
N ALA A 69 -2.24 7.94 -9.65
CA ALA A 69 -3.42 8.18 -8.82
C ALA A 69 -3.27 7.57 -7.41
N TYR A 70 -2.66 6.40 -7.26
CA TYR A 70 -2.28 5.87 -5.96
C TYR A 70 -1.32 6.80 -5.21
N GLY A 71 -0.31 7.35 -5.88
CA GLY A 71 0.60 8.34 -5.29
C GLY A 71 -0.16 9.54 -4.74
N TYR A 72 -1.09 10.11 -5.51
CA TYR A 72 -1.92 11.23 -5.07
C TYR A 72 -2.95 10.85 -4.01
N TYR A 73 -3.51 9.64 -4.07
CA TYR A 73 -4.40 9.13 -3.02
C TYR A 73 -3.71 9.11 -1.66
N TYR A 74 -2.52 8.52 -1.58
CA TYR A 74 -1.74 8.54 -0.34
C TYR A 74 -1.25 9.93 0.04
N ALA A 75 -0.88 10.78 -0.92
CA ALA A 75 -0.47 12.14 -0.63
C ALA A 75 -1.61 12.96 0.01
N MET A 76 -2.83 12.90 -0.54
CA MET A 76 -3.98 13.59 0.05
C MET A 76 -4.45 12.98 1.37
N ASP A 77 -4.29 11.67 1.55
CA ASP A 77 -4.67 10.99 2.79
C ASP A 77 -3.76 11.41 3.94
N TYR A 78 -2.45 11.41 3.72
CA TYR A 78 -1.47 11.73 4.76
C TYR A 78 -1.30 13.24 4.99
N PHE A 79 -1.37 14.06 3.93
CA PHE A 79 -0.98 15.47 3.99
C PHE A 79 -2.12 16.45 3.71
N GLY A 80 -3.24 16.00 3.19
CA GLY A 80 -4.40 16.84 2.87
C GLY A 80 -4.21 17.62 1.58
N ASN A 81 -3.96 18.93 1.68
CA ASN A 81 -3.70 19.78 0.54
C ASN A 81 -2.26 19.58 0.04
N VAL A 82 -2.10 19.25 -1.23
CA VAL A 82 -0.78 18.92 -1.82
C VAL A 82 -0.60 19.55 -3.19
N PRO A 83 0.64 19.74 -3.67
CA PRO A 83 0.87 20.16 -5.05
C PRO A 83 0.29 19.16 -6.03
N LEU A 84 -0.45 19.64 -7.04
CA LEU A 84 -1.06 18.81 -8.07
C LEU A 84 -0.46 19.20 -9.43
N PHE A 85 0.22 18.26 -10.08
CA PHE A 85 0.85 18.44 -11.38
C PHE A 85 0.92 17.11 -12.15
N THR A 86 0.86 17.20 -13.46
CA THR A 86 0.91 16.04 -14.39
C THR A 86 2.03 16.17 -15.41
N GLU A 87 2.75 17.26 -15.38
CA GLU A 87 3.85 17.55 -16.28
C GLU A 87 5.07 16.67 -15.96
N ALA A 88 5.74 16.17 -17.01
CA ALA A 88 6.96 15.39 -16.88
C ALA A 88 8.15 16.21 -16.36
N LYS A 89 8.09 17.52 -16.53
CA LYS A 89 9.10 18.47 -16.05
C LYS A 89 8.41 19.63 -15.35
N VAL A 90 8.85 19.91 -14.15
CA VAL A 90 8.42 21.08 -13.37
C VAL A 90 9.45 22.18 -13.57
N ASP A 91 8.98 23.38 -13.91
CA ASP A 91 9.85 24.56 -13.96
C ASP A 91 10.19 25.02 -12.53
N ALA A 92 11.48 25.11 -12.23
CA ALA A 92 11.95 25.56 -10.92
C ALA A 92 11.53 27.02 -10.59
N ASN A 93 11.19 27.83 -11.61
CA ASN A 93 10.71 29.19 -11.44
C ASN A 93 9.18 29.30 -11.38
N ASP A 94 8.45 28.23 -11.70
CA ASP A 94 6.99 28.15 -11.64
C ASP A 94 6.57 26.82 -11.00
N LEU A 95 6.72 26.74 -9.70
CA LEU A 95 6.42 25.54 -8.95
C LEU A 95 4.91 25.24 -8.93
N PRO A 96 4.50 23.97 -8.94
CA PRO A 96 3.10 23.57 -8.85
C PRO A 96 2.42 24.17 -7.62
N LYS A 97 1.22 24.70 -7.83
CA LYS A 97 0.41 25.23 -6.73
C LYS A 97 -0.15 24.10 -5.89
N THR A 98 -0.29 24.37 -4.60
CA THR A 98 -1.00 23.48 -3.69
C THR A 98 -2.48 23.46 -4.06
N ALA A 99 -3.00 22.29 -4.40
CA ALA A 99 -4.41 22.04 -4.58
C ALA A 99 -5.06 21.69 -3.25
N SER A 100 -6.35 21.96 -3.12
CA SER A 100 -7.14 21.52 -1.97
C SER A 100 -7.28 19.99 -1.99
N ARG A 101 -7.53 19.38 -0.83
CA ARG A 101 -7.79 17.94 -0.71
C ARG A 101 -8.94 17.52 -1.64
N LYS A 102 -9.98 18.35 -1.78
CA LYS A 102 -11.10 18.09 -2.68
C LYS A 102 -10.67 18.04 -4.15
N GLU A 103 -9.85 19.00 -4.62
CA GLU A 103 -9.33 19.00 -5.99
C GLU A 103 -8.45 17.77 -6.26
N VAL A 104 -7.64 17.34 -5.29
CA VAL A 104 -6.84 16.13 -5.40
C VAL A 104 -7.73 14.88 -5.43
N TYR A 105 -8.77 14.81 -4.59
CA TYR A 105 -9.76 13.75 -4.62
C TYR A 105 -10.45 13.63 -5.98
N GLU A 106 -10.93 14.74 -6.53
CA GLU A 106 -11.57 14.77 -7.86
C GLU A 106 -10.61 14.28 -8.96
N PHE A 107 -9.34 14.70 -8.89
CA PHE A 107 -8.30 14.21 -9.78
C PHE A 107 -8.07 12.70 -9.64
N VAL A 108 -7.94 12.18 -8.43
CA VAL A 108 -7.73 10.76 -8.15
C VAL A 108 -8.89 9.91 -8.67
N VAL A 109 -10.13 10.32 -8.40
CA VAL A 109 -11.33 9.64 -8.91
C VAL A 109 -11.35 9.61 -10.43
N LYS A 110 -11.06 10.74 -11.08
CA LYS A 110 -10.98 10.83 -12.54
C LYS A 110 -9.91 9.89 -13.10
N GLU A 111 -8.69 9.95 -12.58
CA GLU A 111 -7.57 9.12 -13.05
C GLU A 111 -7.88 7.63 -12.93
N PHE A 112 -8.38 7.19 -11.79
CA PHE A 112 -8.76 5.78 -11.61
C PHE A 112 -9.92 5.36 -12.51
N THR A 113 -10.95 6.20 -12.68
CA THR A 113 -12.09 5.90 -13.54
C THR A 113 -11.67 5.74 -15.00
N GLU A 114 -10.86 6.67 -15.51
CA GLU A 114 -10.35 6.61 -16.87
C GLU A 114 -9.38 5.43 -17.07
N ALA A 115 -8.53 5.14 -16.08
CA ALA A 115 -7.64 3.98 -16.12
C ALA A 115 -8.43 2.66 -16.16
N ALA A 116 -9.46 2.53 -15.32
CA ALA A 116 -10.29 1.32 -15.30
C ALA A 116 -10.98 1.04 -16.65
N ALA A 117 -11.27 2.07 -17.44
CA ALA A 117 -11.87 1.89 -18.77
C ALA A 117 -10.93 1.20 -19.77
N GLU A 118 -9.62 1.43 -19.65
CA GLU A 118 -8.59 0.96 -20.59
C GLU A 118 -7.84 -0.30 -20.09
N LEU A 119 -7.94 -0.63 -18.80
CA LEU A 119 -7.28 -1.80 -18.24
C LEU A 119 -8.08 -3.08 -18.54
N PRO A 120 -7.40 -4.22 -18.72
CA PRO A 120 -8.08 -5.50 -18.87
C PRO A 120 -8.73 -5.95 -17.55
N SER A 121 -9.84 -6.67 -17.65
CA SER A 121 -10.37 -7.43 -16.52
C SER A 121 -9.49 -8.65 -16.23
N ILE A 122 -9.49 -9.11 -14.99
CA ILE A 122 -8.84 -10.37 -14.59
C ILE A 122 -9.33 -11.57 -15.41
N LYS A 123 -10.54 -11.51 -15.96
CA LYS A 123 -11.11 -12.55 -16.83
C LYS A 123 -10.55 -12.55 -18.26
N GLU A 124 -9.92 -11.45 -18.67
CA GLU A 124 -9.37 -11.27 -20.01
C GLU A 124 -7.89 -11.61 -20.08
N VAL A 125 -7.25 -11.87 -18.94
CA VAL A 125 -5.81 -12.13 -18.82
C VAL A 125 -5.53 -13.48 -18.15
N ASN A 126 -4.37 -14.04 -18.41
CA ASN A 126 -3.84 -15.12 -17.59
C ASN A 126 -3.31 -14.55 -16.27
N ARG A 127 -3.97 -14.83 -15.16
CA ARG A 127 -3.69 -14.27 -13.84
C ARG A 127 -2.20 -14.41 -13.46
N THR A 128 -1.64 -15.59 -13.58
CA THR A 128 -0.25 -15.86 -13.19
C THR A 128 0.75 -15.13 -14.07
N ALA A 129 0.51 -15.08 -15.37
CA ALA A 129 1.41 -14.38 -16.30
C ALA A 129 1.27 -12.85 -16.23
N TYR A 130 0.09 -12.35 -15.84
CA TYR A 130 -0.19 -10.91 -15.75
C TYR A 130 0.24 -10.32 -14.41
N TYR A 131 0.27 -11.13 -13.35
CA TYR A 131 0.72 -10.71 -12.03
C TYR A 131 2.16 -10.12 -12.07
N PRO A 132 2.45 -9.01 -11.40
CA PRO A 132 1.61 -8.25 -10.46
C PRO A 132 0.97 -7.00 -11.07
N ARG A 133 0.71 -6.99 -12.37
CA ARG A 133 0.14 -5.84 -13.07
C ARG A 133 -1.30 -5.53 -12.62
N LEU A 134 -1.68 -4.27 -12.72
CA LEU A 134 -3.02 -3.83 -12.31
C LEU A 134 -4.07 -4.27 -13.33
N THR A 135 -5.15 -4.83 -12.83
CA THR A 135 -6.36 -5.11 -13.57
C THR A 135 -7.44 -4.05 -13.29
N LYS A 136 -8.50 -4.07 -14.03
CA LYS A 136 -9.69 -3.23 -13.81
C LYS A 136 -10.21 -3.38 -12.37
N GLU A 137 -10.24 -4.59 -11.83
CA GLU A 137 -10.73 -4.90 -10.49
C GLU A 137 -9.83 -4.31 -9.40
N ALA A 138 -8.52 -4.25 -9.63
CA ALA A 138 -7.60 -3.58 -8.72
C ALA A 138 -7.93 -2.08 -8.59
N VAL A 139 -8.22 -1.44 -9.71
CA VAL A 139 -8.61 -0.02 -9.73
C VAL A 139 -9.99 0.21 -9.13
N TYR A 140 -10.96 -0.68 -9.34
CA TYR A 140 -12.27 -0.59 -8.68
C TYR A 140 -12.14 -0.74 -7.15
N THR A 141 -11.25 -1.60 -6.67
CA THR A 141 -10.95 -1.72 -5.24
C THR A 141 -10.34 -0.43 -4.68
N ALA A 142 -9.44 0.22 -5.43
CA ALA A 142 -8.90 1.52 -5.05
C ALA A 142 -9.98 2.61 -5.01
N LEU A 143 -10.84 2.67 -6.03
CA LEU A 143 -11.97 3.61 -6.07
C LEU A 143 -12.94 3.39 -4.90
N ALA A 144 -13.25 2.14 -4.56
CA ALA A 144 -14.08 1.83 -3.39
C ALA A 144 -13.48 2.45 -2.11
N SER A 145 -12.16 2.32 -1.92
CA SER A 145 -11.45 2.90 -0.77
C SER A 145 -11.47 4.44 -0.79
N VAL A 146 -11.30 5.05 -1.97
CA VAL A 146 -11.36 6.51 -2.15
C VAL A 146 -12.77 7.05 -1.86
N TYR A 147 -13.81 6.40 -2.40
CA TYR A 147 -15.21 6.78 -2.15
C TYR A 147 -15.64 6.56 -0.70
N LEU A 148 -15.11 5.52 -0.03
CA LEU A 148 -15.39 5.25 1.38
C LEU A 148 -15.00 6.43 2.29
N ASN A 149 -13.95 7.16 1.91
CA ASN A 149 -13.43 8.30 2.64
C ASN A 149 -13.80 9.66 2.01
N ALA A 150 -14.68 9.70 1.03
CA ALA A 150 -15.05 10.90 0.27
C ALA A 150 -15.57 12.05 1.18
N GLU A 151 -16.31 11.73 2.22
CA GLU A 151 -16.80 12.73 3.17
C GLU A 151 -15.65 13.49 3.85
N VAL A 152 -14.55 12.79 4.17
CA VAL A 152 -13.34 13.39 4.74
C VAL A 152 -12.55 14.18 3.69
N TYR A 153 -12.48 13.69 2.45
CA TYR A 153 -11.66 14.30 1.41
C TYR A 153 -12.37 15.48 0.72
N ALA A 154 -13.66 15.33 0.43
CA ALA A 154 -14.42 16.26 -0.40
C ALA A 154 -15.60 16.93 0.33
N GLY A 155 -15.95 16.47 1.53
CA GLY A 155 -17.07 17.01 2.31
C GLY A 155 -18.44 16.40 1.96
N GLU A 156 -18.49 15.36 1.12
CA GLU A 156 -19.72 14.67 0.72
C GLU A 156 -19.52 13.16 0.65
N ALA A 157 -20.50 12.40 1.12
CA ALA A 157 -20.45 10.95 1.18
C ALA A 157 -20.79 10.31 -0.18
N HIS A 158 -20.08 9.24 -0.54
CA HIS A 158 -20.25 8.49 -1.79
C HIS A 158 -20.49 6.99 -1.53
N TRP A 159 -21.35 6.65 -0.54
CA TRP A 159 -21.59 5.26 -0.13
C TRP A 159 -22.16 4.37 -1.25
N ALA A 160 -23.01 4.93 -2.13
CA ALA A 160 -23.55 4.18 -3.27
C ALA A 160 -22.44 3.82 -4.29
N ASP A 161 -21.48 4.73 -4.47
CA ASP A 161 -20.34 4.48 -5.36
C ASP A 161 -19.42 3.40 -4.81
N VAL A 162 -19.23 3.34 -3.47
CA VAL A 162 -18.50 2.24 -2.81
C VAL A 162 -19.14 0.90 -3.16
N VAL A 163 -20.46 0.78 -2.96
CA VAL A 163 -21.18 -0.47 -3.27
C VAL A 163 -21.02 -0.83 -4.74
N THR A 164 -21.18 0.14 -5.64
CA THR A 164 -21.03 -0.08 -7.09
C THR A 164 -19.64 -0.61 -7.45
N MET A 165 -18.58 -0.03 -6.89
CA MET A 165 -17.21 -0.50 -7.13
C MET A 165 -16.98 -1.92 -6.59
N CYS A 166 -17.49 -2.21 -5.39
CA CYS A 166 -17.42 -3.55 -4.82
C CYS A 166 -18.20 -4.57 -5.68
N ASP A 167 -19.38 -4.21 -6.16
CA ASP A 167 -20.20 -5.07 -7.01
C ASP A 167 -19.51 -5.38 -8.35
N HIS A 168 -18.78 -4.43 -8.92
CA HIS A 168 -17.94 -4.68 -10.10
C HIS A 168 -16.89 -5.76 -9.87
N VAL A 169 -16.24 -5.78 -8.69
CA VAL A 169 -15.24 -6.79 -8.34
C VAL A 169 -15.89 -8.13 -8.05
N ILE A 170 -16.90 -8.15 -7.17
CA ILE A 170 -17.62 -9.37 -6.74
C ILE A 170 -18.31 -10.03 -7.94
N GLY A 171 -18.95 -9.24 -8.79
CA GLY A 171 -19.68 -9.71 -9.98
C GLY A 171 -18.80 -10.43 -11.01
N THR A 172 -17.49 -10.28 -10.93
CA THR A 172 -16.57 -11.06 -11.78
C THR A 172 -16.57 -12.54 -11.41
N ASN A 173 -16.85 -12.90 -10.17
CA ASN A 173 -16.67 -14.24 -9.60
C ASN A 173 -15.25 -14.81 -9.82
N ALA A 174 -14.25 -13.93 -9.96
CA ALA A 174 -12.86 -14.31 -10.18
C ALA A 174 -12.04 -14.40 -8.89
N TYR A 175 -12.62 -13.91 -7.80
CA TYR A 175 -12.00 -13.88 -6.47
C TYR A 175 -12.87 -14.64 -5.47
N SER A 176 -12.23 -15.27 -4.51
CA SER A 176 -12.87 -15.95 -3.40
C SER A 176 -11.97 -15.89 -2.18
N LEU A 177 -12.57 -15.84 -1.00
CA LEU A 177 -11.81 -15.90 0.24
C LEU A 177 -11.05 -17.23 0.33
N GLU A 178 -9.85 -17.17 0.87
CA GLU A 178 -9.08 -18.37 1.19
C GLU A 178 -9.77 -19.18 2.31
N ASN A 179 -9.45 -20.47 2.41
CA ASN A 179 -10.07 -21.33 3.41
C ASN A 179 -9.64 -20.99 4.84
N LYS A 180 -8.43 -20.45 4.99
CA LYS A 180 -7.89 -19.98 6.26
C LYS A 180 -7.32 -18.60 6.10
N VAL A 181 -7.46 -17.77 7.11
CA VAL A 181 -6.91 -16.40 7.11
C VAL A 181 -5.40 -16.39 6.83
N GLY A 182 -4.67 -17.39 7.34
CA GLY A 182 -3.23 -17.51 7.13
C GLY A 182 -2.80 -17.75 5.68
N ASP A 183 -3.68 -18.33 4.86
CA ASP A 183 -3.33 -18.75 3.49
C ASP A 183 -3.00 -17.54 2.59
N CYS A 184 -3.59 -16.37 2.87
CA CYS A 184 -3.24 -15.12 2.17
C CYS A 184 -1.81 -14.64 2.43
N PHE A 185 -1.17 -15.10 3.50
CA PHE A 185 0.15 -14.65 3.94
C PHE A 185 1.25 -15.69 3.74
N LEU A 186 0.96 -16.77 3.03
CA LEU A 186 1.95 -17.77 2.68
C LEU A 186 2.99 -17.20 1.71
N ALA A 187 4.24 -17.61 1.83
CA ALA A 187 5.30 -17.25 0.89
C ALA A 187 5.01 -17.70 -0.56
N THR A 188 4.08 -18.64 -0.74
CA THR A 188 3.65 -19.17 -2.03
C THR A 188 2.34 -18.59 -2.52
N ASN A 189 1.77 -17.59 -1.84
CA ASN A 189 0.47 -17.04 -2.22
C ASN A 189 0.49 -16.25 -3.53
N GLU A 190 1.47 -15.43 -3.78
CA GLU A 190 1.71 -14.64 -4.99
C GLU A 190 0.51 -14.63 -5.99
N ALA A 191 0.78 -14.99 -7.25
CA ALA A 191 -0.24 -15.09 -8.29
C ALA A 191 -1.23 -16.27 -8.10
N ASN A 192 -1.01 -17.14 -7.14
CA ASN A 192 -1.84 -18.33 -6.90
C ASN A 192 -2.98 -18.08 -5.91
N SER A 193 -2.90 -17.02 -5.08
CA SER A 193 -4.01 -16.70 -4.18
C SER A 193 -5.28 -16.34 -4.94
N THR A 194 -6.40 -16.89 -4.50
CA THR A 194 -7.72 -16.56 -5.04
C THR A 194 -8.32 -15.32 -4.40
N GLU A 195 -7.81 -14.89 -3.24
CA GLU A 195 -8.31 -13.76 -2.47
C GLU A 195 -7.61 -12.44 -2.86
N VAL A 196 -6.31 -12.48 -3.16
CA VAL A 196 -5.53 -11.27 -3.48
C VAL A 196 -5.99 -10.67 -4.81
N ILE A 197 -6.53 -9.46 -4.76
CA ILE A 197 -6.99 -8.72 -5.95
C ILE A 197 -5.82 -8.04 -6.65
N SER A 198 -4.94 -7.40 -5.87
CA SER A 198 -3.73 -6.74 -6.37
C SER A 198 -2.66 -6.68 -5.30
N SER A 199 -1.41 -6.51 -5.72
CA SER A 199 -0.28 -6.33 -4.82
C SER A 199 0.77 -5.42 -5.45
N PHE A 200 1.50 -4.70 -4.62
CA PHE A 200 2.74 -4.04 -5.02
C PHE A 200 3.88 -5.04 -4.81
N ALA A 201 4.28 -5.70 -5.88
CA ALA A 201 5.30 -6.73 -5.80
C ALA A 201 6.68 -6.15 -5.49
N VAL A 202 7.40 -6.84 -4.62
CA VAL A 202 8.81 -6.59 -4.34
C VAL A 202 9.60 -7.78 -4.89
N ASP A 203 10.47 -7.53 -5.85
CA ASP A 203 11.30 -8.54 -6.50
C ASP A 203 12.74 -8.04 -6.60
N PRO A 204 13.61 -8.41 -5.64
CA PRO A 204 15.00 -8.00 -5.64
C PRO A 204 15.76 -8.41 -6.90
N SER A 205 15.35 -9.50 -7.57
CA SER A 205 15.98 -9.94 -8.82
C SER A 205 15.77 -8.95 -9.97
N LYS A 206 14.74 -8.09 -9.86
CA LYS A 206 14.41 -7.02 -10.80
C LYS A 206 14.82 -5.64 -10.30
N GLY A 207 15.59 -5.57 -9.22
CA GLY A 207 16.01 -4.32 -8.60
C GLY A 207 14.91 -3.60 -7.83
N VAL A 208 13.82 -4.29 -7.50
CA VAL A 208 12.73 -3.78 -6.66
C VAL A 208 12.85 -4.46 -5.30
N ASP A 209 13.50 -3.80 -4.38
CA ASP A 209 13.66 -4.24 -2.99
C ASP A 209 12.95 -3.27 -2.03
N GLY A 210 13.06 -3.50 -0.73
CA GLY A 210 12.55 -2.61 0.31
C GLY A 210 11.29 -3.07 1.00
N ASN A 211 10.80 -4.30 0.80
CA ASN A 211 9.81 -4.86 1.71
C ASN A 211 10.50 -5.38 2.97
N GLU A 212 10.61 -4.49 3.94
CA GLU A 212 11.27 -4.80 5.22
C GLU A 212 10.25 -5.16 6.32
N PHE A 213 9.00 -5.43 5.96
CA PHE A 213 7.94 -5.71 6.95
C PHE A 213 8.33 -6.85 7.89
N ILE A 214 8.81 -7.98 7.35
CA ILE A 214 9.26 -9.11 8.16
C ILE A 214 10.49 -8.74 8.98
N LEU A 215 11.44 -8.01 8.37
CA LEU A 215 12.64 -7.52 9.07
C LEU A 215 12.28 -6.74 10.33
N TYR A 216 11.29 -5.85 10.24
CA TYR A 216 10.93 -4.96 11.35
C TYR A 216 9.91 -5.54 12.32
N THR A 217 9.12 -6.53 11.92
CA THR A 217 8.08 -7.11 12.77
C THR A 217 8.50 -8.39 13.50
N GLN A 218 9.64 -8.97 13.15
CA GLN A 218 10.18 -10.18 13.77
C GLN A 218 11.29 -9.85 14.78
N HIS A 219 11.46 -10.68 15.80
CA HIS A 219 12.55 -10.56 16.78
C HIS A 219 13.82 -11.26 16.26
N ALA A 220 15.00 -10.76 16.62
CA ALA A 220 16.28 -11.36 16.22
C ALA A 220 16.40 -12.85 16.58
N LEU A 221 15.81 -13.28 17.70
CA LEU A 221 15.79 -14.70 18.12
C LEU A 221 14.94 -15.59 17.19
N ASP A 222 14.06 -15.01 16.38
CA ASP A 222 13.20 -15.76 15.48
C ASP A 222 13.95 -16.21 14.23
N GLN A 223 15.11 -15.65 13.93
CA GLN A 223 15.92 -16.08 12.79
C GLN A 223 16.11 -17.61 12.78
N LYS A 224 16.53 -18.16 13.92
CA LYS A 224 16.73 -19.61 14.05
C LYS A 224 15.41 -20.38 14.11
N LYS A 225 14.41 -19.83 14.79
CA LYS A 225 13.09 -20.46 14.98
C LYS A 225 12.37 -20.67 13.65
N TYR A 226 12.42 -19.68 12.77
CA TYR A 226 11.72 -19.69 11.49
C TYR A 226 12.66 -19.88 10.28
N ASN A 227 13.92 -20.22 10.53
CA ASN A 227 14.93 -20.45 9.48
C ASN A 227 15.04 -19.28 8.48
N LEU A 228 15.00 -18.05 9.00
CA LEU A 228 15.10 -16.86 8.17
C LEU A 228 16.52 -16.67 7.63
N SER A 229 16.63 -16.24 6.38
CA SER A 229 17.91 -15.93 5.73
C SER A 229 18.61 -14.68 6.30
N PHE A 230 17.93 -13.90 7.13
CA PHE A 230 18.42 -12.66 7.73
C PHE A 230 18.04 -12.60 9.22
N ALA A 231 18.73 -11.74 9.97
CA ALA A 231 18.40 -11.44 11.36
C ALA A 231 17.37 -10.32 11.43
N PRO A 232 16.15 -10.57 11.96
CA PRO A 232 15.14 -9.52 12.12
C PRO A 232 15.57 -8.42 13.10
N ALA A 233 15.05 -7.21 12.88
CA ALA A 233 15.48 -6.00 13.59
C ALA A 233 14.60 -5.63 14.79
N ASN A 234 13.47 -6.32 15.03
CA ASN A 234 12.58 -6.07 16.17
C ASN A 234 12.10 -4.61 16.29
N GLY A 235 11.66 -4.03 15.16
CA GLY A 235 11.29 -2.60 15.09
C GLY A 235 9.88 -2.31 15.57
N TYR A 236 8.90 -3.13 15.20
CA TYR A 236 7.47 -2.88 15.43
C TYR A 236 6.78 -4.07 16.09
N CYS A 237 5.82 -3.77 16.96
CA CYS A 237 4.95 -4.77 17.58
C CYS A 237 3.57 -4.17 17.85
N PHE A 238 2.58 -5.02 18.02
CA PHE A 238 1.27 -4.61 18.49
C PHE A 238 1.32 -4.16 19.96
N THR A 239 0.32 -3.39 20.37
CA THR A 239 0.08 -3.08 21.77
C THR A 239 -0.82 -4.15 22.40
N ASP A 240 -0.79 -4.29 23.72
CA ASP A 240 -1.70 -5.18 24.45
C ASP A 240 -3.17 -4.83 24.18
N ASP A 241 -3.47 -3.54 23.97
CA ASP A 241 -4.83 -3.09 23.66
C ASP A 241 -5.31 -3.53 22.26
N ALA A 242 -4.39 -3.72 21.32
CA ALA A 242 -4.74 -4.28 20.02
C ALA A 242 -5.19 -5.74 20.15
N LEU A 243 -4.54 -6.55 21.01
CA LEU A 243 -4.94 -7.94 21.27
C LEU A 243 -6.33 -8.06 21.88
N LYS A 244 -6.69 -7.16 22.79
CA LYS A 244 -8.00 -7.17 23.47
C LYS A 244 -9.18 -6.95 22.51
N ARG A 245 -8.90 -6.55 21.26
CA ARG A 245 -9.92 -6.34 20.22
C ARG A 245 -10.28 -7.60 19.46
N TYR A 246 -9.48 -8.67 19.61
CA TYR A 246 -9.78 -9.97 19.03
C TYR A 246 -10.67 -10.77 19.97
N GLU A 247 -11.66 -11.43 19.43
CA GLU A 247 -12.55 -12.32 20.19
C GLU A 247 -11.91 -13.70 20.35
N GLU A 248 -12.40 -14.47 21.32
CA GLU A 248 -11.98 -15.85 21.52
C GLU A 248 -12.36 -16.68 20.29
N GLY A 249 -11.40 -17.42 19.74
CA GLY A 249 -11.58 -18.23 18.52
C GLY A 249 -11.33 -17.47 17.21
N ASP A 250 -10.90 -16.20 17.25
CA ASP A 250 -10.49 -15.49 16.05
C ASP A 250 -9.22 -16.12 15.47
N GLU A 251 -9.32 -16.70 14.27
CA GLU A 251 -8.21 -17.39 13.59
C GLU A 251 -7.01 -16.47 13.32
N ARG A 252 -7.20 -15.16 13.26
CA ARG A 252 -6.10 -14.19 13.09
C ARG A 252 -5.12 -14.21 14.25
N LEU A 253 -5.55 -14.68 15.43
CA LEU A 253 -4.67 -14.84 16.58
C LEU A 253 -3.58 -15.90 16.34
N GLU A 254 -3.82 -16.86 15.46
CA GLU A 254 -2.81 -17.85 15.06
C GLU A 254 -1.65 -17.24 14.27
N LEU A 255 -1.87 -16.07 13.65
CA LEU A 255 -0.84 -15.32 12.92
C LEU A 255 0.01 -14.44 13.84
N LEU A 256 -0.29 -14.39 15.12
CA LEU A 256 0.35 -13.52 16.08
C LEU A 256 1.16 -14.35 17.08
N GLU A 257 2.39 -13.94 17.32
CA GLU A 257 3.19 -14.50 18.40
C GLU A 257 3.13 -13.58 19.61
N TYR A 258 2.63 -14.09 20.70
CA TYR A 258 2.52 -13.39 21.98
C TYR A 258 3.46 -13.99 23.02
N GLY A 259 4.24 -13.15 23.65
CA GLY A 259 5.08 -13.55 24.77
C GLY A 259 6.24 -12.60 25.06
N PRO A 260 6.90 -12.79 26.18
CA PRO A 260 8.09 -12.02 26.51
C PRO A 260 9.24 -12.45 25.59
N GLN A 261 9.86 -11.47 24.96
CA GLN A 261 11.11 -11.66 24.23
C GLN A 261 12.25 -11.07 25.07
N TYR A 262 13.34 -11.79 25.20
CA TYR A 262 14.48 -11.38 26.02
C TYR A 262 15.68 -11.07 25.12
N TYR A 263 16.25 -9.90 25.28
CA TYR A 263 17.60 -9.62 24.83
C TYR A 263 18.64 -10.13 25.85
N GLN A 264 19.87 -10.26 25.43
CA GLN A 264 20.99 -10.65 26.29
C GLN A 264 21.22 -9.67 27.47
N ASP A 265 20.73 -8.44 27.35
CA ASP A 265 20.76 -7.40 28.38
C ASP A 265 19.60 -7.48 29.39
N GLY A 266 18.72 -8.47 29.26
CA GLY A 266 17.59 -8.67 30.15
C GLY A 266 16.39 -7.76 29.93
N LEU A 267 16.38 -6.92 28.90
CA LEU A 267 15.22 -6.10 28.55
C LEU A 267 14.08 -6.97 28.05
N ARG A 268 12.92 -6.75 28.63
CA ARG A 268 11.68 -7.50 28.38
C ARG A 268 10.81 -6.76 27.39
N TYR A 269 10.55 -7.36 26.23
CA TYR A 269 9.54 -6.89 25.32
C TYR A 269 8.46 -7.96 25.17
N VAL A 270 7.20 -7.57 25.37
CA VAL A 270 6.08 -8.37 24.95
C VAL A 270 5.83 -8.01 23.48
N MET A 271 6.00 -8.97 22.62
CA MET A 271 5.82 -8.76 21.17
C MET A 271 4.71 -9.64 20.66
N ILE A 272 3.88 -9.00 19.83
CA ILE A 272 2.89 -9.69 19.03
C ILE A 272 3.37 -9.54 17.59
N LYS A 273 3.61 -10.65 16.96
CA LYS A 273 4.18 -10.72 15.62
C LYS A 273 3.22 -11.35 14.67
N VAL A 274 3.23 -10.87 13.45
CA VAL A 274 2.61 -11.59 12.34
C VAL A 274 3.53 -12.75 11.98
N LEU A 275 3.01 -13.96 12.09
CA LEU A 275 3.70 -15.16 11.64
C LEU A 275 3.50 -15.29 10.15
N ASN A 276 4.59 -15.16 9.38
CA ASN A 276 4.58 -15.61 8.01
C ASN A 276 5.04 -17.09 8.00
N SER A 277 4.19 -17.96 7.51
CA SER A 277 4.60 -19.34 7.23
C SER A 277 5.47 -19.31 5.95
N TYR A 278 6.70 -19.72 6.09
CA TYR A 278 7.62 -19.98 4.98
C TYR A 278 7.55 -21.45 4.59
#